data_a84d7727bf8f8540ddc8bce39b021202
#
_entry.id   a84d7727bf8f8540ddc8bce39b021202
#
_cell.length_a   1.000
_cell.length_b   1.000
_cell.length_c   1.000
_cell.angle_alpha   90.00
_cell.angle_beta   90.00
_cell.angle_gamma   90.00
#
_symmetry.space_group_name_H-M   'P 1'
#
loop_
_entity.id
_entity.type
_entity.pdbx_description
1 polymer ?
#
loop_
_entity_poly.entity_id
_entity_poly.type
_entity_poly.pdbx_seq_one_letter_code
_entity_poly.pdbx_strand_id
1 'polypeptide(L)'
;GTKKQAQDPVRSYAEKCGMPFVNERWLGGMLTNFDTISKRVGKMLDYERMQASGEFDAMPKKEALLLTREMEKLQRNLGGLRGLAKKPDAVFVLDTKKEHIAVTEANKLGIPVVAVVDTNVDPELVQYPIPGNDDAIRANSLLARVIADAVEEGRYIAAKRDRSSGAVPAPPQRTAEEEAAFAAQQAEARNQAARAQAEREARLTAAKAAPAAVETDVTQDAPVLATAEGEPADPDSGLTETIADSVDDTPAES
;
A
#
# COMPACT_ATOMS: atom_id res chain seq x y z
N GLY A 1 8.68 10.90 7.60
CA GLY A 1 7.58 11.68 8.17
C GLY A 1 7.05 11.06 9.45
N THR A 2 7.68 11.40 10.60
CA THR A 2 7.33 10.81 11.91
C THR A 2 6.26 11.61 12.68
N LYS A 3 5.79 12.74 12.13
CA LYS A 3 4.69 13.52 12.69
C LYS A 3 3.38 12.73 12.56
N LYS A 4 2.54 12.70 13.60
CA LYS A 4 1.30 11.91 13.59
C LYS A 4 0.43 12.18 12.35
N GLN A 5 0.38 13.42 11.89
CA GLN A 5 -0.36 13.84 10.72
C GLN A 5 0.23 13.33 9.39
N ALA A 6 1.51 12.95 9.39
CA ALA A 6 2.25 12.49 8.22
C ALA A 6 2.41 10.96 8.16
N GLN A 7 2.29 10.25 9.30
CA GLN A 7 2.58 8.82 9.42
C GLN A 7 1.81 7.95 8.43
N ASP A 8 0.49 8.09 8.39
CA ASP A 8 -0.39 7.28 7.53
C ASP A 8 -0.24 7.65 6.06
N PRO A 9 -0.24 8.95 5.66
CA PRO A 9 0.01 9.34 4.28
C PRO A 9 1.35 8.83 3.73
N VAL A 10 2.44 9.00 4.50
CA VAL A 10 3.78 8.53 4.08
C VAL A 10 3.77 7.03 3.84
N ARG A 11 3.25 6.26 4.79
CA ARG A 11 3.18 4.81 4.66
C ARG A 11 2.40 4.39 3.42
N SER A 12 1.18 4.90 3.28
CA SER A 12 0.26 4.51 2.21
C SER A 12 0.84 4.80 0.82
N TYR A 13 1.39 6.00 0.62
CA TYR A 13 1.93 6.40 -0.68
C TYR A 13 3.30 5.81 -0.97
N ALA A 14 4.15 5.60 0.04
CA ALA A 14 5.42 4.90 -0.13
C ALA A 14 5.22 3.41 -0.47
N GLU A 15 4.28 2.73 0.18
CA GLU A 15 3.90 1.35 -0.16
C GLU A 15 3.33 1.27 -1.59
N LYS A 16 2.51 2.25 -2.02
CA LYS A 16 1.98 2.32 -3.39
C LYS A 16 3.08 2.36 -4.44
N CYS A 17 4.07 3.24 -4.28
CA CYS A 17 5.18 3.38 -5.23
C CYS A 17 6.35 2.42 -4.95
N GLY A 18 6.26 1.57 -3.92
CA GLY A 18 7.28 0.59 -3.56
C GLY A 18 8.59 1.22 -3.07
N MET A 19 8.51 2.39 -2.42
CA MET A 19 9.67 3.09 -1.87
C MET A 19 9.83 2.85 -0.37
N PRO A 20 11.08 2.82 0.13
CA PRO A 20 11.34 2.75 1.56
C PRO A 20 10.81 3.98 2.28
N PHE A 21 10.36 3.81 3.53
CA PHE A 21 9.85 4.91 4.34
C PHE A 21 10.16 4.73 5.82
N VAL A 22 10.11 5.85 6.55
CA VAL A 22 10.19 5.92 8.01
C VAL A 22 9.06 6.80 8.51
N ASN A 23 8.10 6.22 9.22
CA ASN A 23 6.91 6.91 9.68
C ASN A 23 6.76 6.96 11.22
N GLU A 24 7.58 6.21 11.98
CA GLU A 24 7.48 6.20 13.45
C GLU A 24 8.56 7.04 14.10
N ARG A 25 9.81 6.69 13.89
CA ARG A 25 10.96 7.39 14.47
C ARG A 25 12.19 7.27 13.60
N TRP A 26 12.79 8.40 13.27
CA TRP A 26 14.13 8.42 12.68
C TRP A 26 15.15 8.06 13.74
N LEU A 27 15.90 7.00 13.54
CA LEU A 27 17.00 6.62 14.42
C LEU A 27 18.29 7.30 13.93
N GLY A 28 19.04 7.94 14.83
CA GLY A 28 20.33 8.51 14.44
C GLY A 28 21.25 7.46 13.82
N GLY A 29 21.91 7.82 12.72
CA GLY A 29 22.76 6.91 11.97
C GLY A 29 22.08 6.11 10.86
N MET A 30 20.82 6.38 10.55
CA MET A 30 20.12 5.62 9.51
C MET A 30 20.78 5.72 8.13
N LEU A 31 21.37 6.85 7.80
CA LEU A 31 22.11 7.06 6.56
C LEU A 31 23.61 7.00 6.78
N THR A 32 24.10 7.63 7.84
CA THR A 32 25.55 7.74 8.13
C THR A 32 26.14 6.40 8.60
N ASN A 33 25.38 5.59 9.33
CA ASN A 33 25.78 4.25 9.78
C ASN A 33 24.87 3.17 9.16
N PHE A 34 24.73 3.22 7.85
CA PHE A 34 23.81 2.39 7.09
C PHE A 34 24.07 0.88 7.27
N ASP A 35 25.33 0.46 7.36
CA ASP A 35 25.69 -0.95 7.52
C ASP A 35 25.15 -1.54 8.83
N THR A 36 25.17 -0.76 9.92
CA THR A 36 24.58 -1.19 11.19
C THR A 36 23.06 -1.28 11.12
N ILE A 37 22.43 -0.33 10.44
CA ILE A 37 20.97 -0.34 10.24
C ILE A 37 20.57 -1.51 9.37
N SER A 38 21.28 -1.79 8.28
CA SER A 38 21.04 -2.95 7.40
C SER A 38 21.12 -4.28 8.17
N LYS A 39 22.12 -4.44 9.06
CA LYS A 39 22.21 -5.61 9.94
C LYS A 39 21.01 -5.74 10.88
N ARG A 40 20.48 -4.62 11.40
CA ARG A 40 19.28 -4.63 12.25
C ARG A 40 18.02 -4.96 11.47
N VAL A 41 17.91 -4.51 10.21
CA VAL A 41 16.84 -4.92 9.30
C VAL A 41 16.94 -6.42 9.01
N GLY A 42 18.14 -6.95 8.75
CA GLY A 42 18.39 -8.40 8.61
C GLY A 42 17.91 -9.18 9.84
N LYS A 43 18.28 -8.73 11.05
CA LYS A 43 17.83 -9.35 12.32
C LYS A 43 16.29 -9.33 12.45
N MET A 44 15.64 -8.26 12.05
CA MET A 44 14.17 -8.18 12.03
C MET A 44 13.56 -9.25 11.12
N LEU A 45 14.10 -9.41 9.91
CA LEU A 45 13.64 -10.42 8.95
C LEU A 45 13.90 -11.84 9.45
N ASP A 46 15.01 -12.07 10.17
CA ASP A 46 15.29 -13.36 10.80
C ASP A 46 14.26 -13.69 11.88
N TYR A 47 13.90 -12.73 12.73
CA TYR A 47 12.85 -12.93 13.73
C TYR A 47 11.48 -13.20 13.11
N GLU A 48 11.11 -12.52 12.03
CA GLU A 48 9.88 -12.81 11.29
C GLU A 48 9.88 -14.22 10.71
N ARG A 49 11.03 -14.68 10.21
CA ARG A 49 11.19 -16.06 9.71
C ARG A 49 11.04 -17.08 10.83
N MET A 50 11.68 -16.85 11.99
CA MET A 50 11.58 -17.71 13.17
C MET A 50 10.14 -17.78 13.69
N GLN A 51 9.41 -16.66 13.66
CA GLN A 51 8.00 -16.64 14.01
C GLN A 51 7.15 -17.45 13.03
N ALA A 52 7.39 -17.29 11.74
CA ALA A 52 6.67 -18.00 10.68
C ALA A 52 6.97 -19.51 10.67
N SER A 53 8.18 -19.94 11.09
CA SER A 53 8.55 -21.35 11.22
C SER A 53 8.03 -22.03 12.50
N GLY A 54 7.44 -21.25 13.44
CA GLY A 54 6.96 -21.77 14.72
C GLY A 54 8.07 -21.98 15.76
N GLU A 55 9.28 -21.51 15.51
CA GLU A 55 10.40 -21.64 16.47
C GLU A 55 10.11 -20.94 17.80
N PHE A 56 9.34 -19.85 17.78
CA PHE A 56 8.93 -19.15 19.00
C PHE A 56 8.02 -20.00 19.90
N ASP A 57 7.23 -20.90 19.32
CA ASP A 57 6.35 -21.81 20.08
C ASP A 57 7.14 -22.94 20.75
N ALA A 58 8.29 -23.31 20.20
CA ALA A 58 9.20 -24.31 20.76
C ALA A 58 10.08 -23.76 21.90
N MET A 59 10.17 -22.43 22.04
CA MET A 59 10.99 -21.78 23.07
C MET A 59 10.27 -21.65 24.42
N PRO A 60 11.02 -21.45 25.54
CA PRO A 60 10.41 -21.06 26.82
C PRO A 60 9.60 -19.77 26.67
N LYS A 61 8.38 -19.72 27.20
CA LYS A 61 7.43 -18.57 27.07
C LYS A 61 8.04 -17.22 27.38
N LYS A 62 8.96 -17.14 28.35
CA LYS A 62 9.63 -15.90 28.72
C LYS A 62 10.56 -15.39 27.61
N GLU A 63 11.29 -16.30 26.99
CA GLU A 63 12.23 -15.98 25.92
C GLU A 63 11.49 -15.59 24.65
N ALA A 64 10.48 -16.36 24.24
CA ALA A 64 9.62 -16.06 23.11
C ALA A 64 8.98 -14.67 23.26
N LEU A 65 8.51 -14.30 24.47
CA LEU A 65 7.94 -12.99 24.73
C LEU A 65 8.96 -11.84 24.56
N LEU A 66 10.20 -12.05 25.01
CA LEU A 66 11.27 -11.05 24.86
C LEU A 66 11.62 -10.83 23.39
N LEU A 67 11.76 -11.92 22.62
CA LEU A 67 12.05 -11.86 21.19
C LEU A 67 10.90 -11.22 20.42
N THR A 68 9.66 -11.55 20.74
CA THR A 68 8.47 -10.94 20.12
C THR A 68 8.45 -9.41 20.35
N ARG A 69 8.71 -8.95 21.57
CA ARG A 69 8.78 -7.52 21.89
C ARG A 69 9.94 -6.80 21.15
N GLU A 70 11.09 -7.48 21.03
CA GLU A 70 12.22 -6.93 20.26
C GLU A 70 11.86 -6.84 18.77
N MET A 71 11.27 -7.87 18.20
CA MET A 71 10.81 -7.93 16.82
C MET A 71 9.79 -6.81 16.53
N GLU A 72 8.76 -6.66 17.37
CA GLU A 72 7.75 -5.60 17.23
C GLU A 72 8.37 -4.20 17.25
N LYS A 73 9.35 -3.98 18.14
CA LYS A 73 10.07 -2.71 18.21
C LYS A 73 10.87 -2.42 16.94
N LEU A 74 11.55 -3.44 16.41
CA LEU A 74 12.30 -3.33 15.15
C LEU A 74 11.35 -3.11 13.98
N GLN A 75 10.26 -3.86 13.90
CA GLN A 75 9.25 -3.76 12.86
C GLN A 75 8.60 -2.38 12.82
N ARG A 76 8.29 -1.81 13.98
CA ARG A 76 7.74 -0.46 14.07
C ARG A 76 8.68 0.59 13.52
N ASN A 77 9.97 0.53 13.86
CA ASN A 77 10.94 1.57 13.52
C ASN A 77 11.61 1.36 12.15
N LEU A 78 11.81 0.11 11.72
CA LEU A 78 12.60 -0.25 10.54
C LEU A 78 11.77 -1.01 9.49
N GLY A 79 10.50 -1.29 9.75
CA GLY A 79 9.65 -2.09 8.86
C GLY A 79 9.52 -1.52 7.46
N GLY A 80 9.50 -0.19 7.32
CA GLY A 80 9.47 0.48 6.02
C GLY A 80 10.79 0.45 5.25
N LEU A 81 11.89 -0.03 5.86
CA LEU A 81 13.21 -0.09 5.22
C LEU A 81 13.56 -1.50 4.69
N ARG A 82 12.64 -2.44 4.68
CA ARG A 82 12.87 -3.85 4.27
C ARG A 82 13.51 -3.99 2.88
N GLY A 83 13.12 -3.13 1.95
CA GLY A 83 13.61 -3.15 0.56
C GLY A 83 14.84 -2.29 0.30
N LEU A 84 15.42 -1.63 1.32
CA LEU A 84 16.52 -0.69 1.14
C LEU A 84 17.86 -1.42 1.14
N ALA A 85 18.35 -1.82 -0.04
CA ALA A 85 19.63 -2.52 -0.19
C ALA A 85 20.84 -1.57 -0.19
N LYS A 86 20.67 -0.32 -0.58
CA LYS A 86 21.73 0.72 -0.62
C LYS A 86 21.22 2.03 -0.05
N LYS A 87 22.14 2.96 0.23
CA LYS A 87 21.74 4.33 0.62
C LYS A 87 20.86 4.95 -0.47
N PRO A 88 19.82 5.72 -0.09
CA PRO A 88 18.92 6.34 -1.06
C PRO A 88 19.65 7.43 -1.87
N ASP A 89 19.19 7.64 -3.09
CA ASP A 89 19.72 8.68 -3.98
C ASP A 89 19.08 10.06 -3.71
N ALA A 90 17.95 10.10 -3.01
CA ALA A 90 17.26 11.30 -2.52
C ALA A 90 16.42 10.98 -1.28
N VAL A 91 16.13 12.00 -0.46
CA VAL A 91 15.28 11.86 0.73
C VAL A 91 14.14 12.89 0.65
N PHE A 92 12.90 12.44 0.88
CA PHE A 92 11.75 13.31 1.02
C PHE A 92 11.33 13.44 2.49
N VAL A 93 11.19 14.67 2.96
CA VAL A 93 10.89 15.02 4.36
C VAL A 93 9.66 15.90 4.43
N LEU A 94 8.68 15.54 5.29
CA LEU A 94 7.45 16.31 5.48
C LEU A 94 7.54 17.36 6.60
N ASP A 95 8.42 17.16 7.59
CA ASP A 95 8.65 18.12 8.68
C ASP A 95 10.15 18.16 8.98
N THR A 96 10.83 19.18 8.48
CA THR A 96 12.27 19.32 8.62
C THR A 96 12.70 19.66 10.05
N LYS A 97 11.85 20.33 10.81
CA LYS A 97 12.13 20.66 12.21
C LYS A 97 12.16 19.42 13.09
N LYS A 98 11.21 18.53 12.90
CA LYS A 98 11.13 17.26 13.63
C LYS A 98 12.21 16.28 13.16
N GLU A 99 12.43 16.23 11.86
CA GLU A 99 13.37 15.31 11.21
C GLU A 99 14.76 15.93 10.99
N HIS A 100 15.18 16.90 11.83
CA HIS A 100 16.47 17.59 11.70
C HIS A 100 17.66 16.63 11.64
N ILE A 101 17.59 15.46 12.30
CA ILE A 101 18.63 14.45 12.27
C ILE A 101 18.73 13.86 10.86
N ALA A 102 17.59 13.54 10.22
CA ALA A 102 17.54 13.00 8.86
C ALA A 102 18.15 14.00 7.85
N VAL A 103 17.75 15.28 7.94
CA VAL A 103 18.28 16.35 7.08
C VAL A 103 19.78 16.51 7.28
N THR A 104 20.25 16.52 8.53
CA THR A 104 21.69 16.63 8.84
C THR A 104 22.49 15.46 8.30
N GLU A 105 21.96 14.23 8.42
CA GLU A 105 22.64 13.03 7.91
C GLU A 105 22.67 13.02 6.36
N ALA A 106 21.57 13.38 5.71
CA ALA A 106 21.49 13.47 4.25
C ALA A 106 22.49 14.51 3.72
N ASN A 107 22.51 15.70 4.31
CA ASN A 107 23.46 16.77 3.94
C ASN A 107 24.91 16.35 4.12
N LYS A 108 25.25 15.64 5.21
CA LYS A 108 26.62 15.10 5.43
C LYS A 108 27.07 14.13 4.36
N LEU A 109 26.12 13.40 3.77
CA LEU A 109 26.39 12.41 2.72
C LEU A 109 26.23 12.98 1.30
N GLY A 110 25.85 14.25 1.17
CA GLY A 110 25.57 14.87 -0.12
C GLY A 110 24.32 14.30 -0.82
N ILE A 111 23.39 13.72 -0.05
CA ILE A 111 22.14 13.19 -0.57
C ILE A 111 21.15 14.35 -0.65
N PRO A 112 20.58 14.64 -1.83
CA PRO A 112 19.61 15.74 -2.01
C PRO A 112 18.36 15.50 -1.16
N VAL A 113 17.92 16.57 -0.48
CA VAL A 113 16.73 16.59 0.36
C VAL A 113 15.65 17.39 -0.33
N VAL A 114 14.52 16.74 -0.59
CA VAL A 114 13.27 17.37 -0.98
C VAL A 114 12.43 17.51 0.29
N ALA A 115 12.04 18.70 0.67
CA ALA A 115 11.32 18.85 1.94
C ALA A 115 10.19 19.86 1.88
N VAL A 116 9.16 19.59 2.65
CA VAL A 116 8.10 20.57 2.93
C VAL A 116 8.63 21.55 3.95
N VAL A 117 8.56 22.82 3.60
CA VAL A 117 9.05 23.95 4.41
C VAL A 117 7.85 24.80 4.82
N ASP A 118 7.60 24.84 6.10
CA ASP A 118 6.63 25.73 6.74
C ASP A 118 7.35 27.00 7.27
N THR A 119 6.63 27.94 7.81
CA THR A 119 7.11 29.24 8.31
C THR A 119 8.15 29.15 9.43
N ASN A 120 8.27 28.02 10.11
CA ASN A 120 9.15 27.78 11.25
C ASN A 120 10.47 27.11 10.90
N VAL A 121 10.81 27.01 9.61
CA VAL A 121 11.98 26.30 9.09
C VAL A 121 12.78 27.16 8.14
N ASP A 122 14.12 27.01 8.21
CA ASP A 122 15.05 27.65 7.30
C ASP A 122 15.11 26.88 5.96
N PRO A 123 14.71 27.51 4.82
CA PRO A 123 14.73 26.86 3.53
C PRO A 123 16.14 26.58 2.99
N GLU A 124 17.17 27.24 3.51
CA GLU A 124 18.56 27.03 3.06
C GLU A 124 19.13 25.66 3.47
N LEU A 125 18.49 25.00 4.44
CA LEU A 125 18.91 23.66 4.90
C LEU A 125 18.59 22.54 3.92
N VAL A 126 17.75 22.80 2.91
CA VAL A 126 17.27 21.77 1.96
C VAL A 126 17.52 22.21 0.52
N GLN A 127 17.79 21.24 -0.35
CA GLN A 127 18.10 21.52 -1.76
C GLN A 127 16.85 21.81 -2.58
N TYR A 128 15.72 21.17 -2.23
CA TYR A 128 14.45 21.32 -2.93
C TYR A 128 13.33 21.64 -1.93
N PRO A 129 13.18 22.91 -1.54
CA PRO A 129 12.11 23.32 -0.63
C PRO A 129 10.77 23.37 -1.33
N ILE A 130 9.76 22.77 -0.72
CA ILE A 130 8.36 22.83 -1.15
C ILE A 130 7.61 23.67 -0.11
N PRO A 131 7.15 24.88 -0.42
CA PRO A 131 6.39 25.66 0.54
C PRO A 131 5.05 24.98 0.81
N GLY A 132 4.76 24.73 2.08
CA GLY A 132 3.52 24.04 2.46
C GLY A 132 3.36 23.90 3.96
N ASN A 133 2.13 23.61 4.37
CA ASN A 133 1.78 23.36 5.77
C ASN A 133 2.06 21.89 6.12
N ASP A 134 2.93 21.66 7.08
CA ASP A 134 3.34 20.33 7.56
C ASP A 134 2.44 19.77 8.66
N ASP A 135 1.52 20.59 9.22
CA ASP A 135 0.58 20.19 10.28
C ASP A 135 -0.73 19.62 9.74
N ALA A 136 -1.13 19.99 8.54
CA ALA A 136 -2.41 19.59 7.96
C ALA A 136 -2.32 18.20 7.31
N ILE A 137 -3.13 17.23 7.78
CA ILE A 137 -3.19 15.87 7.21
C ILE A 137 -3.46 15.89 5.70
N ARG A 138 -4.35 16.79 5.24
CA ARG A 138 -4.68 16.92 3.82
C ARG A 138 -3.50 17.43 2.99
N ALA A 139 -2.71 18.38 3.50
CA ALA A 139 -1.52 18.88 2.83
C ALA A 139 -0.47 17.78 2.73
N ASN A 140 -0.19 17.09 3.83
CA ASN A 140 0.75 15.97 3.88
C ASN A 140 0.34 14.83 2.92
N SER A 141 -0.96 14.51 2.86
CA SER A 141 -1.49 13.50 1.94
C SER A 141 -1.33 13.92 0.47
N LEU A 142 -1.63 15.19 0.15
CA LEU A 142 -1.47 15.71 -1.21
C LEU A 142 0.00 15.67 -1.65
N LEU A 143 0.90 16.17 -0.82
CA LEU A 143 2.33 16.25 -1.15
C LEU A 143 2.95 14.86 -1.24
N ALA A 144 2.63 13.95 -0.32
CA ALA A 144 3.09 12.57 -0.38
C ALA A 144 2.59 11.87 -1.66
N ARG A 145 1.35 12.13 -2.08
CA ARG A 145 0.79 11.61 -3.34
C ARG A 145 1.55 12.14 -4.56
N VAL A 146 1.75 13.45 -4.64
CA VAL A 146 2.47 14.08 -5.77
C VAL A 146 3.88 13.50 -5.91
N ILE A 147 4.59 13.33 -4.80
CA ILE A 147 5.93 12.72 -4.81
C ILE A 147 5.88 11.25 -5.22
N ALA A 148 4.90 10.49 -4.74
CA ALA A 148 4.74 9.08 -5.12
C ALA A 148 4.45 8.95 -6.63
N ASP A 149 3.54 9.75 -7.17
CA ASP A 149 3.21 9.77 -8.60
C ASP A 149 4.44 10.17 -9.45
N ALA A 150 5.25 11.15 -8.99
CA ALA A 150 6.52 11.52 -9.64
C ALA A 150 7.56 10.39 -9.62
N VAL A 151 7.64 9.62 -8.53
CA VAL A 151 8.52 8.45 -8.44
C VAL A 151 8.07 7.35 -9.41
N GLU A 152 6.76 7.07 -9.51
CA GLU A 152 6.20 6.11 -10.47
C GLU A 152 6.52 6.53 -11.91
N GLU A 153 6.34 7.81 -12.25
CA GLU A 153 6.68 8.37 -13.56
C GLU A 153 8.18 8.26 -13.86
N GLY A 154 9.04 8.62 -12.90
CA GLY A 154 10.49 8.50 -13.03
C GLY A 154 10.95 7.06 -13.28
N ARG A 155 10.35 6.08 -12.60
CA ARG A 155 10.62 4.64 -12.83
C ARG A 155 10.18 4.20 -14.22
N TYR A 156 9.03 4.67 -14.69
CA TYR A 156 8.57 4.39 -16.05
C TYR A 156 9.52 4.95 -17.10
N ILE A 157 9.98 6.20 -16.93
CA ILE A 157 10.94 6.86 -17.84
C ILE A 157 12.29 6.10 -17.83
N ALA A 158 12.80 5.72 -16.66
CA ALA A 158 14.02 4.95 -16.52
C ALA A 158 13.92 3.60 -17.25
N ALA A 159 12.85 2.85 -17.03
CA ALA A 159 12.61 1.57 -17.70
C ALA A 159 12.50 1.72 -19.23
N LYS A 160 11.97 2.85 -19.72
CA LYS A 160 11.91 3.15 -21.16
C LYS A 160 13.29 3.49 -21.74
N ARG A 161 14.10 4.23 -20.97
CA ARG A 161 15.50 4.55 -21.35
C ARG A 161 16.34 3.29 -21.45
N ASP A 162 16.27 2.40 -20.49
CA ASP A 162 17.02 1.16 -20.48
C ASP A 162 16.66 0.28 -21.68
N ARG A 163 15.38 0.23 -22.03
CA ARG A 163 14.93 -0.46 -23.27
C ARG A 163 15.47 0.20 -24.55
N SER A 164 15.60 1.52 -24.57
CA SER A 164 16.09 2.26 -25.75
C SER A 164 17.61 2.25 -25.89
N SER A 165 18.35 2.07 -24.79
CA SER A 165 19.81 2.03 -24.77
C SER A 165 20.39 0.65 -25.11
N GLY A 166 19.58 -0.33 -25.49
CA GLY A 166 20.05 -1.65 -25.93
C GLY A 166 20.60 -2.57 -24.82
N ALA A 167 20.60 -2.11 -23.58
CA ALA A 167 20.90 -2.94 -22.41
C ALA A 167 19.63 -3.64 -21.90
N VAL A 168 18.87 -4.29 -22.78
CA VAL A 168 17.89 -5.27 -22.39
C VAL A 168 18.69 -6.49 -21.93
N PRO A 169 18.61 -6.95 -20.67
CA PRO A 169 18.97 -8.32 -20.39
C PRO A 169 18.12 -9.14 -21.35
N ALA A 170 18.78 -9.86 -22.26
CA ALA A 170 18.06 -10.74 -23.18
C ALA A 170 17.08 -11.56 -22.33
N PRO A 171 15.79 -11.65 -22.71
CA PRO A 171 14.88 -12.53 -21.99
C PRO A 171 15.57 -13.90 -21.93
N PRO A 172 15.50 -14.61 -20.79
CA PRO A 172 16.15 -15.90 -20.70
C PRO A 172 15.79 -16.66 -21.96
N GLN A 173 16.81 -16.98 -22.76
CA GLN A 173 16.59 -17.72 -24.02
C GLN A 173 15.99 -19.04 -23.59
N ARG A 174 14.71 -19.20 -23.86
CA ARG A 174 14.04 -20.49 -23.68
C ARG A 174 14.82 -21.49 -24.50
N THR A 175 15.11 -22.61 -23.91
CA THR A 175 15.73 -23.69 -24.67
C THR A 175 14.81 -24.07 -25.83
N ALA A 176 15.34 -24.56 -26.92
CA ALA A 176 14.54 -24.96 -28.09
C ALA A 176 13.41 -25.94 -27.70
N GLU A 177 13.60 -26.72 -26.65
CA GLU A 177 12.61 -27.63 -26.07
C GLU A 177 11.48 -26.88 -25.35
N GLU A 178 11.80 -25.80 -24.62
CA GLU A 178 10.77 -24.95 -23.94
C GLU A 178 9.97 -24.14 -24.95
N GLU A 179 10.58 -23.66 -26.04
CA GLU A 179 9.87 -22.99 -27.13
C GLU A 179 8.93 -23.96 -27.86
N ALA A 180 9.36 -25.18 -28.12
CA ALA A 180 8.52 -26.21 -28.73
C ALA A 180 7.35 -26.61 -27.81
N ALA A 181 7.59 -26.74 -26.50
CA ALA A 181 6.54 -27.03 -25.53
C ALA A 181 5.54 -25.88 -25.42
N PHE A 182 6.00 -24.63 -25.42
CA PHE A 182 5.14 -23.46 -25.37
C PHE A 182 4.32 -23.27 -26.67
N ALA A 183 4.91 -23.55 -27.83
CA ALA A 183 4.23 -23.54 -29.11
C ALA A 183 3.16 -24.65 -29.19
N ALA A 184 3.45 -25.85 -28.67
CA ALA A 184 2.48 -26.94 -28.58
C ALA A 184 1.28 -26.58 -27.67
N GLN A 185 1.54 -26.00 -26.48
CA GLN A 185 0.49 -25.51 -25.59
C GLN A 185 -0.40 -24.44 -26.22
N GLN A 186 0.22 -23.50 -26.96
CA GLN A 186 -0.55 -22.47 -27.66
C GLN A 186 -1.39 -23.06 -28.79
N ALA A 187 -0.87 -24.05 -29.53
CA ALA A 187 -1.63 -24.75 -30.56
C ALA A 187 -2.81 -25.51 -29.98
N GLU A 188 -2.64 -26.21 -28.87
CA GLU A 188 -3.74 -26.89 -28.17
C GLU A 188 -4.79 -25.92 -27.63
N ALA A 189 -4.39 -24.79 -27.04
CA ALA A 189 -5.31 -23.76 -26.56
C ALA A 189 -6.12 -23.14 -27.73
N ARG A 190 -5.50 -22.91 -28.90
CA ARG A 190 -6.19 -22.45 -30.11
C ARG A 190 -7.20 -23.50 -30.65
N ASN A 191 -6.80 -24.76 -30.64
CA ASN A 191 -7.68 -25.86 -31.08
C ASN A 191 -8.88 -26.05 -30.13
N GLN A 192 -8.67 -25.91 -28.81
CA GLN A 192 -9.75 -25.95 -27.83
C GLN A 192 -10.71 -24.77 -27.99
N ALA A 193 -10.17 -23.55 -28.19
CA ALA A 193 -10.99 -22.37 -28.43
C ALA A 193 -11.79 -22.47 -29.74
N ALA A 194 -11.19 -22.99 -30.80
CA ALA A 194 -11.89 -23.24 -32.08
C ALA A 194 -13.01 -24.28 -31.95
N ARG A 195 -12.78 -25.36 -31.20
CA ARG A 195 -13.84 -26.37 -30.90
C ARG A 195 -14.98 -25.78 -30.09
N ALA A 196 -14.66 -24.97 -29.04
CA ALA A 196 -15.68 -24.31 -28.23
C ALA A 196 -16.52 -23.30 -29.05
N GLN A 197 -15.89 -22.61 -30.01
CA GLN A 197 -16.60 -21.71 -30.92
C GLN A 197 -17.51 -22.51 -31.88
N ALA A 198 -17.03 -23.59 -32.49
CA ALA A 198 -17.81 -24.43 -33.35
C ALA A 198 -19.02 -25.08 -32.62
N GLU A 199 -18.83 -25.51 -31.38
CA GLU A 199 -19.95 -26.03 -30.55
C GLU A 199 -20.98 -24.95 -30.22
N ARG A 200 -20.55 -23.71 -29.95
CA ARG A 200 -21.44 -22.56 -29.74
C ARG A 200 -22.23 -22.22 -30.99
N GLU A 201 -21.58 -22.22 -32.15
CA GLU A 201 -22.26 -21.98 -33.43
C GLU A 201 -23.24 -23.11 -33.79
N ALA A 202 -22.86 -24.37 -33.54
CA ALA A 202 -23.72 -25.50 -33.72
C ALA A 202 -24.97 -25.47 -32.81
N ARG A 203 -24.82 -25.04 -31.55
CA ARG A 203 -25.95 -24.82 -30.63
C ARG A 203 -26.86 -23.68 -31.07
N LEU A 204 -26.30 -22.58 -31.57
CA LEU A 204 -27.08 -21.45 -32.08
C LEU A 204 -27.86 -21.81 -33.38
N THR A 205 -27.23 -22.58 -34.26
CA THR A 205 -27.91 -23.08 -35.48
C THR A 205 -28.99 -24.13 -35.17
N ALA A 206 -28.74 -25.02 -34.21
CA ALA A 206 -29.73 -25.97 -33.72
C ALA A 206 -30.91 -25.28 -33.02
N ALA A 207 -30.66 -24.23 -32.23
CA ALA A 207 -31.72 -23.44 -31.61
C ALA A 207 -32.54 -22.62 -32.60
N LYS A 208 -31.95 -22.22 -33.76
CA LYS A 208 -32.69 -21.59 -34.88
C LYS A 208 -33.49 -22.57 -35.76
N ALA A 209 -33.12 -23.83 -35.74
CA ALA A 209 -33.76 -24.88 -36.55
C ALA A 209 -34.90 -25.65 -35.82
N ALA A 210 -35.16 -25.33 -34.56
CA ALA A 210 -36.27 -25.89 -33.82
C ALA A 210 -37.57 -25.23 -34.30
N PRO A 211 -38.56 -26.00 -34.88
CA PRO A 211 -39.81 -25.46 -35.35
C PRO A 211 -40.67 -25.05 -34.15
N ALA A 212 -41.26 -23.87 -34.26
CA ALA A 212 -42.29 -23.39 -33.37
C ALA A 212 -43.46 -24.40 -33.37
N ALA A 213 -43.64 -25.14 -32.29
CA ALA A 213 -44.82 -25.97 -32.08
C ALA A 213 -45.75 -25.26 -31.10
N VAL A 214 -46.74 -24.63 -31.71
CA VAL A 214 -48.18 -24.66 -31.38
C VAL A 214 -48.54 -24.37 -29.91
N GLU A 215 -49.10 -23.17 -29.75
CA GLU A 215 -50.09 -22.83 -28.73
C GLU A 215 -51.33 -23.76 -28.81
N THR A 216 -51.71 -24.34 -27.70
CA THR A 216 -53.13 -24.69 -27.44
C THR A 216 -53.39 -24.29 -25.97
N ASP A 217 -54.12 -23.24 -25.87
CA ASP A 217 -55.30 -22.91 -25.09
C ASP A 217 -55.86 -24.04 -24.19
N VAL A 218 -56.01 -23.78 -22.90
CA VAL A 218 -57.19 -24.09 -22.07
C VAL A 218 -57.18 -23.23 -20.79
N THR A 219 -58.20 -22.40 -20.77
CA THR A 219 -58.94 -21.69 -19.76
C THR A 219 -58.96 -22.21 -18.32
N GLN A 220 -59.08 -21.21 -17.43
CA GLN A 220 -59.79 -21.12 -16.13
C GLN A 220 -59.17 -21.83 -14.93
N ASP A 221 -58.79 -21.08 -13.92
CA ASP A 221 -59.67 -20.59 -12.84
C ASP A 221 -58.88 -19.67 -11.88
N ALA A 222 -59.48 -18.55 -11.55
CA ALA A 222 -59.00 -17.66 -10.47
C ALA A 222 -59.68 -18.10 -9.17
N PRO A 223 -59.14 -17.77 -7.98
CA PRO A 223 -59.60 -16.54 -7.31
C PRO A 223 -58.50 -15.73 -6.53
N VAL A 224 -58.64 -14.50 -6.72
CA VAL A 224 -58.59 -13.30 -5.87
C VAL A 224 -58.26 -13.51 -4.39
N LEU A 225 -57.37 -12.67 -3.90
CA LEU A 225 -57.29 -11.88 -2.63
C LEU A 225 -55.82 -11.88 -2.17
N ALA A 226 -55.19 -10.83 -1.78
CA ALA A 226 -55.44 -9.50 -1.27
C ALA A 226 -54.09 -8.81 -1.10
N THR A 227 -54.05 -7.59 -1.51
CA THR A 227 -53.31 -6.42 -1.02
C THR A 227 -52.54 -6.56 0.27
N ALA A 228 -51.25 -6.11 0.25
CA ALA A 228 -50.76 -5.16 1.25
C ALA A 228 -49.45 -4.51 0.74
N GLU A 229 -49.57 -3.25 0.49
CA GLU A 229 -48.49 -2.26 0.39
C GLU A 229 -47.70 -2.20 1.68
N GLY A 230 -46.40 -1.92 1.58
CA GLY A 230 -45.52 -1.69 2.71
C GLY A 230 -44.27 -1.01 2.26
N GLU A 231 -44.34 0.30 2.14
CA GLU A 231 -43.29 1.25 1.92
C GLU A 231 -42.31 1.27 3.13
N PRO A 232 -41.00 1.52 2.97
CA PRO A 232 -40.06 1.58 4.07
C PRO A 232 -40.05 2.97 4.71
N ALA A 233 -40.26 3.03 6.00
CA ALA A 233 -40.12 4.22 6.82
C ALA A 233 -38.70 4.35 7.37
N ASP A 234 -38.13 5.54 7.19
CA ASP A 234 -37.01 6.09 7.94
C ASP A 234 -37.36 6.20 9.44
N PRO A 235 -36.39 6.11 10.32
CA PRO A 235 -36.49 6.71 11.63
C PRO A 235 -35.39 7.73 11.88
N ASP A 236 -35.65 8.97 11.55
CA ASP A 236 -35.11 10.13 12.25
C ASP A 236 -36.18 10.56 13.26
N SER A 237 -35.83 10.55 14.52
CA SER A 237 -36.32 11.47 15.57
C SER A 237 -35.79 11.07 16.93
N GLY A 238 -34.81 11.76 17.49
CA GLY A 238 -35.01 12.70 18.56
C GLY A 238 -35.18 12.05 19.95
N LEU A 239 -34.17 12.22 20.76
CA LEU A 239 -34.39 12.42 22.22
C LEU A 239 -33.23 13.26 22.76
N THR A 240 -33.59 14.50 23.00
CA THR A 240 -33.01 15.44 23.98
C THR A 240 -33.38 15.04 25.37
N GLU A 241 -32.44 15.00 26.29
CA GLU A 241 -32.59 15.28 27.73
C GLU A 241 -31.19 15.60 28.25
N THR A 242 -30.87 16.82 28.53
CA THR A 242 -31.06 17.68 29.70
C THR A 242 -30.32 17.23 30.95
N ILE A 243 -29.25 18.00 31.26
CA ILE A 243 -28.94 18.73 32.52
C ILE A 243 -28.72 17.93 33.81
N ALA A 244 -27.49 18.12 34.35
CA ALA A 244 -27.19 18.47 35.75
C ALA A 244 -25.67 18.65 35.81
N ASP A 245 -25.10 19.81 35.85
CA ASP A 245 -24.95 20.80 36.91
C ASP A 245 -24.56 20.18 38.26
N SER A 246 -23.28 20.27 38.59
CA SER A 246 -22.80 20.46 39.95
C SER A 246 -21.41 21.14 39.91
N VAL A 247 -21.46 22.36 40.21
CA VAL A 247 -20.48 23.26 40.79
C VAL A 247 -19.96 22.66 42.10
N ASP A 248 -18.66 22.72 42.37
CA ASP A 248 -17.96 23.07 43.59
C ASP A 248 -16.48 22.76 43.44
N ASP A 249 -15.66 23.63 43.57
CA ASP A 249 -15.09 24.48 44.63
C ASP A 249 -13.59 24.22 44.74
N THR A 250 -12.82 25.25 44.42
CA THR A 250 -11.43 25.45 44.84
C THR A 250 -11.34 25.68 46.35
N PRO A 251 -10.19 25.49 47.04
CA PRO A 251 -9.10 26.48 46.98
C PRO A 251 -7.66 25.96 47.14
N ALA A 252 -6.73 26.70 46.56
CA ALA A 252 -5.48 27.33 46.99
C ALA A 252 -4.69 26.80 48.22
N GLU A 253 -3.34 27.00 48.05
CA GLU A 253 -2.26 27.13 49.07
C GLU A 253 -1.52 25.83 49.47
N SER A 254 -0.32 25.68 49.08
CA SER A 254 0.97 26.15 49.60
C SER A 254 2.13 25.76 48.66
#